data_70f3e25610e9bd922ae63921651aafa2
#
_entry.id   70f3e25610e9bd922ae63921651aafa2
#
_cell.length_a   1.000
_cell.length_b   1.000
_cell.length_c   1.000
_cell.angle_alpha   90.00
_cell.angle_beta   90.00
_cell.angle_gamma   90.00
#
_symmetry.space_group_name_H-M   'P 1'
#
loop_
_entity.id
_entity.type
_entity.pdbx_description
1 polymer ?
#
loop_
_entity_poly.entity_id
_entity_poly.type
_entity_poly.pdbx_seq_one_letter_code
_entity_poly.pdbx_strand_id
1 'polypeptide(L)'
;TVTGVQTCALPIYMAGKELRLKQQYFFISASVQRAIAKYKETHDDIRKFHEKVTFQLNDTHPTVAVAELMRILVDEEGLEWDEAWEITRKTCAYTNHTIMAEALEKWPIELFSRLLPRVYQIVEEINRRFVIEIQNKYPGDQEKIRKMAILYDGQVRMAHLAIAGSYSVNG
;
A
#
# COMPACT_ATOMS: atom_id res chain seq x y z
N THR A 1 12.58 -19.98 -25.96
CA THR A 1 12.44 -20.07 -24.52
C THR A 1 11.43 -19.09 -23.97
N VAL A 2 10.41 -19.60 -23.48
CA VAL A 2 9.02 -19.26 -23.26
C VAL A 2 8.80 -18.43 -21.97
N THR A 3 9.63 -17.49 -21.63
CA THR A 3 9.52 -16.75 -20.37
C THR A 3 8.41 -15.68 -20.36
N GLY A 4 8.13 -15.02 -21.47
CA GLY A 4 7.12 -13.95 -21.52
C GLY A 4 5.68 -14.44 -21.43
N VAL A 5 5.35 -15.56 -22.06
CA VAL A 5 3.99 -16.14 -22.03
C VAL A 5 3.65 -16.73 -20.64
N GLN A 6 4.62 -17.34 -19.97
CA GLN A 6 4.46 -17.83 -18.60
C GLN A 6 4.18 -16.69 -17.62
N THR A 7 4.84 -15.56 -17.75
CA THR A 7 4.65 -14.42 -16.87
C THR A 7 3.24 -13.83 -16.95
N CYS A 8 2.63 -13.80 -18.14
CA CYS A 8 1.24 -13.34 -18.31
C CYS A 8 0.21 -14.33 -17.77
N ALA A 9 0.48 -15.64 -17.80
CA ALA A 9 -0.44 -16.67 -17.31
C ALA A 9 -0.35 -16.89 -15.79
N LEU A 10 0.78 -16.60 -15.17
CA LEU A 10 1.05 -16.83 -13.74
C LEU A 10 0.04 -16.17 -12.79
N PRO A 11 -0.48 -14.94 -13.03
CA PRO A 11 -1.46 -14.32 -12.13
C PRO A 11 -2.80 -15.04 -12.02
N ILE A 12 -3.14 -15.92 -12.98
CA ILE A 12 -4.40 -16.68 -12.99
C ILE A 12 -4.39 -17.82 -11.97
N TYR A 13 -3.23 -18.39 -11.70
CA TYR A 13 -3.05 -19.48 -10.74
C TYR A 13 -2.58 -18.96 -9.38
N MET A 14 -2.93 -19.66 -8.30
CA MET A 14 -2.52 -19.27 -6.94
C MET A 14 -1.00 -19.14 -6.80
N ALA A 15 -0.24 -20.06 -7.39
CA ALA A 15 1.23 -20.00 -7.40
C ALA A 15 1.76 -18.75 -8.12
N GLY A 16 1.11 -18.33 -9.19
CA GLY A 16 1.46 -17.12 -9.92
C GLY A 16 1.14 -15.86 -9.15
N LYS A 17 0.00 -15.83 -8.46
CA LYS A 17 -0.36 -14.72 -7.56
C LYS A 17 0.64 -14.60 -6.40
N GLU A 18 1.03 -15.72 -5.80
CA GLU A 18 2.02 -15.76 -4.74
C GLU A 18 3.37 -15.20 -5.21
N LEU A 19 3.86 -15.68 -6.35
CA LEU A 19 5.12 -15.19 -6.93
C LEU A 19 5.06 -13.69 -7.23
N ARG A 20 3.97 -13.22 -7.82
CA ARG A 20 3.78 -11.81 -8.13
C ARG A 20 3.78 -10.94 -6.87
N LEU A 21 3.08 -11.34 -5.82
CA LEU A 21 3.06 -10.60 -4.56
C LEU A 21 4.45 -10.56 -3.91
N LYS A 22 5.19 -11.68 -3.93
CA LYS A 22 6.58 -11.74 -3.46
C LYS A 22 7.49 -10.79 -4.24
N GLN A 23 7.38 -10.78 -5.56
CA GLN A 23 8.19 -9.90 -6.43
C GLN A 23 7.87 -8.42 -6.19
N GLN A 24 6.58 -8.06 -6.09
CA GLN A 24 6.18 -6.69 -5.79
C GLN A 24 6.71 -6.24 -4.44
N TYR A 25 6.51 -7.04 -3.39
CA TYR A 25 7.00 -6.69 -2.06
C TYR A 25 8.51 -6.58 -2.00
N PHE A 26 9.24 -7.55 -2.56
CA PHE A 26 10.71 -7.51 -2.60
C PHE A 26 11.22 -6.23 -3.25
N PHE A 27 10.71 -5.89 -4.42
CA PHE A 27 11.13 -4.70 -5.16
C PHE A 27 10.79 -3.41 -4.40
N ILE A 28 9.57 -3.32 -3.88
CA ILE A 28 9.11 -2.13 -3.17
C ILE A 28 9.83 -1.97 -1.83
N SER A 29 9.97 -3.03 -1.05
CA SER A 29 10.68 -2.96 0.24
C SER A 29 12.14 -2.53 0.04
N ALA A 30 12.84 -3.09 -0.93
CA ALA A 30 14.20 -2.68 -1.27
C ALA A 30 14.28 -1.19 -1.69
N SER A 31 13.30 -0.73 -2.47
CA SER A 31 13.25 0.66 -2.94
C SER A 31 12.97 1.66 -1.80
N VAL A 32 12.04 1.34 -0.92
CA VAL A 32 11.71 2.17 0.25
C VAL A 32 12.89 2.24 1.22
N GLN A 33 13.49 1.08 1.54
CA GLN A 33 14.66 1.02 2.42
C GLN A 33 15.83 1.82 1.85
N ARG A 34 16.09 1.70 0.54
CA ARG A 34 17.15 2.47 -0.11
C ARG A 34 16.88 3.97 -0.07
N ALA A 35 15.63 4.40 -0.29
CA ALA A 35 15.27 5.82 -0.22
C ALA A 35 15.50 6.38 1.19
N ILE A 36 15.11 5.63 2.23
CA ILE A 36 15.35 6.00 3.63
C ILE A 36 16.85 6.04 3.95
N ALA A 37 17.60 5.02 3.56
CA ALA A 37 19.04 4.98 3.76
C ALA A 37 19.74 6.18 3.10
N LYS A 38 19.39 6.50 1.85
CA LYS A 38 19.91 7.66 1.14
C LYS A 38 19.55 8.98 1.80
N TYR A 39 18.33 9.10 2.29
CA TYR A 39 17.89 10.29 3.04
C TYR A 39 18.74 10.50 4.29
N LYS A 40 19.00 9.43 5.04
CA LYS A 40 19.78 9.46 6.29
C LYS A 40 21.26 9.76 6.09
N GLU A 41 21.80 9.66 4.88
CA GLU A 41 23.18 10.08 4.60
C GLU A 41 23.41 11.59 4.83
N THR A 42 22.34 12.39 4.75
CA THR A 42 22.42 13.86 4.81
C THR A 42 21.38 14.50 5.75
N HIS A 43 20.51 13.73 6.34
CA HIS A 43 19.42 14.20 7.22
C HIS A 43 19.26 13.28 8.43
N ASP A 44 19.24 13.84 9.62
CA ASP A 44 19.16 13.10 10.87
C ASP A 44 17.70 12.88 11.35
N ASP A 45 16.77 13.73 10.91
CA ASP A 45 15.38 13.70 11.36
C ASP A 45 14.45 13.05 10.33
N ILE A 46 14.09 11.78 10.56
CA ILE A 46 13.20 11.01 9.68
C ILE A 46 11.78 11.63 9.58
N ARG A 47 11.38 12.47 10.54
CA ARG A 47 10.10 13.18 10.52
C ARG A 47 9.94 14.11 9.33
N LYS A 48 11.05 14.57 8.78
CA LYS A 48 11.12 15.46 7.59
C LYS A 48 11.31 14.70 6.28
N PHE A 49 11.23 13.37 6.30
CA PHE A 49 11.43 12.53 5.11
C PHE A 49 10.54 12.97 3.94
N HIS A 50 9.28 13.24 4.21
CA HIS A 50 8.31 13.67 3.20
C HIS A 50 8.61 15.04 2.55
N GLU A 51 9.47 15.87 3.14
CA GLU A 51 9.88 17.15 2.55
C GLU A 51 10.91 16.97 1.42
N LYS A 52 11.58 15.82 1.36
CA LYS A 52 12.69 15.53 0.44
C LYS A 52 12.42 14.35 -0.49
N VAL A 53 11.47 13.49 -0.15
CA VAL A 53 11.19 12.25 -0.87
C VAL A 53 9.71 12.16 -1.20
N THR A 54 9.42 11.83 -2.45
CA THR A 54 8.07 11.51 -2.91
C THR A 54 8.08 10.17 -3.63
N PHE A 55 7.13 9.32 -3.31
CA PHE A 55 6.86 8.07 -4.01
C PHE A 55 5.66 8.27 -4.95
N GLN A 56 5.93 8.27 -6.25
CA GLN A 56 4.88 8.26 -7.25
C GLN A 56 4.43 6.83 -7.50
N LEU A 57 3.22 6.50 -7.08
CA LEU A 57 2.58 5.20 -7.30
C LEU A 57 1.85 5.24 -8.64
N ASN A 58 2.44 4.66 -9.67
CA ASN A 58 1.80 4.49 -10.98
C ASN A 58 1.02 3.19 -10.99
N ASP A 59 -0.30 3.28 -11.11
CA ASP A 59 -1.24 2.18 -10.91
C ASP A 59 -1.14 1.55 -9.51
N THR A 60 -1.71 0.37 -9.35
CA THR A 60 -1.76 -0.32 -8.05
C THR A 60 -0.55 -1.21 -7.77
N HIS A 61 0.31 -1.42 -8.75
CA HIS A 61 1.45 -2.34 -8.63
C HIS A 61 2.43 -2.00 -7.50
N PRO A 62 2.78 -0.71 -7.25
CA PRO A 62 3.67 -0.33 -6.16
C PRO A 62 2.95 0.00 -4.85
N THR A 63 1.65 -0.20 -4.73
CA THR A 63 0.84 0.30 -3.60
C THR A 63 1.26 -0.25 -2.24
N VAL A 64 1.87 -1.43 -2.19
CA VAL A 64 2.39 -1.98 -0.94
C VAL A 64 3.42 -1.05 -0.27
N ALA A 65 3.96 -0.08 -1.01
CA ALA A 65 4.86 0.96 -0.48
C ALA A 65 4.23 1.77 0.66
N VAL A 66 2.91 2.00 0.64
CA VAL A 66 2.20 2.69 1.72
C VAL A 66 2.34 1.92 3.03
N ALA A 67 2.05 0.62 3.01
CA ALA A 67 2.14 -0.22 4.20
C ALA A 67 3.58 -0.51 4.61
N GLU A 68 4.50 -0.66 3.66
CA GLU A 68 5.92 -0.90 3.94
C GLU A 68 6.59 0.33 4.55
N LEU A 69 6.30 1.53 4.05
CA LEU A 69 6.79 2.77 4.66
C LEU A 69 6.28 2.92 6.09
N MET A 70 4.98 2.66 6.32
CA MET A 70 4.41 2.63 7.67
C MET A 70 5.12 1.63 8.58
N ARG A 71 5.36 0.41 8.08
CA ARG A 71 6.07 -0.62 8.85
C ARG A 71 7.45 -0.15 9.28
N ILE A 72 8.22 0.41 8.37
CA ILE A 72 9.58 0.88 8.67
C ILE A 72 9.52 2.04 9.67
N LEU A 73 8.65 3.03 9.44
CA LEU A 73 8.56 4.19 10.33
C LEU A 73 8.13 3.81 11.76
N VAL A 74 7.22 2.84 11.91
CA VAL A 74 6.76 2.39 13.23
C VAL A 74 7.73 1.38 13.86
N ASP A 75 8.10 0.33 13.13
CA ASP A 75 8.80 -0.82 13.70
C ASP A 75 10.33 -0.60 13.77
N GLU A 76 10.91 0.15 12.83
CA GLU A 76 12.37 0.34 12.75
C GLU A 76 12.79 1.74 13.22
N GLU A 77 12.01 2.78 12.89
CA GLU A 77 12.31 4.15 13.31
C GLU A 77 11.65 4.53 14.65
N GLY A 78 10.76 3.70 15.17
CA GLY A 78 10.13 3.87 16.49
C GLY A 78 9.16 5.05 16.59
N LEU A 79 8.58 5.49 15.46
CA LEU A 79 7.60 6.57 15.46
C LEU A 79 6.23 6.07 15.93
N GLU A 80 5.49 6.98 16.58
CA GLU A 80 4.09 6.75 16.88
C GLU A 80 3.26 6.66 15.59
N TRP A 81 2.16 5.90 15.63
CA TRP A 81 1.35 5.61 14.46
C TRP A 81 0.88 6.85 13.70
N ASP A 82 0.36 7.84 14.42
CA ASP A 82 -0.23 9.01 13.78
C ASP A 82 0.83 9.87 13.08
N GLU A 83 2.01 9.96 13.66
CA GLU A 83 3.16 10.62 13.05
C GLU A 83 3.67 9.88 11.81
N ALA A 84 3.84 8.56 11.91
CA ALA A 84 4.22 7.72 10.77
C ALA A 84 3.21 7.80 9.63
N TRP A 85 1.91 7.83 9.96
CA TRP A 85 0.84 7.96 8.98
C TRP A 85 0.84 9.30 8.26
N GLU A 86 1.07 10.38 8.99
CA GLU A 86 1.19 11.72 8.40
C GLU A 86 2.37 11.80 7.42
N ILE A 87 3.55 11.29 7.81
CA ILE A 87 4.72 11.21 6.95
C ILE A 87 4.41 10.38 5.69
N THR A 88 3.83 9.20 5.86
CA THR A 88 3.49 8.30 4.76
C THR A 88 2.54 8.95 3.76
N ARG A 89 1.46 9.55 4.24
CA ARG A 89 0.49 10.25 3.37
C ARG A 89 1.11 11.43 2.63
N LYS A 90 2.04 12.15 3.24
CA LYS A 90 2.76 13.26 2.60
C LYS A 90 3.85 12.79 1.64
N THR A 91 4.28 11.55 1.72
CA THR A 91 5.32 10.97 0.85
C THR A 91 4.74 10.33 -0.41
N CYS A 92 3.53 9.77 -0.36
CA CYS A 92 2.95 9.02 -1.47
C CYS A 92 1.99 9.88 -2.32
N ALA A 93 2.09 9.71 -3.64
CA ALA A 93 1.14 10.24 -4.62
C ALA A 93 0.69 9.10 -5.53
N TYR A 94 -0.59 9.04 -5.91
CA TYR A 94 -1.15 7.95 -6.70
C TYR A 94 -1.74 8.45 -8.01
N THR A 95 -1.39 7.80 -9.10
CA THR A 95 -1.99 8.00 -10.42
C THR A 95 -2.56 6.69 -10.93
N ASN A 96 -3.85 6.68 -11.25
CA ASN A 96 -4.50 5.57 -11.92
C ASN A 96 -4.45 5.76 -13.43
N HIS A 97 -3.87 4.79 -14.16
CA HIS A 97 -3.80 4.77 -15.62
C HIS A 97 -4.82 3.81 -16.26
N THR A 98 -5.63 3.15 -15.44
CA THR A 98 -6.51 2.07 -15.87
C THR A 98 -7.98 2.51 -15.82
N ILE A 99 -8.72 2.28 -16.90
CA ILE A 99 -10.16 2.57 -17.01
C ILE A 99 -10.99 1.36 -16.52
N MET A 100 -10.44 0.15 -16.62
CA MET A 100 -11.15 -1.10 -16.33
C MET A 100 -11.07 -1.45 -14.85
N ALA A 101 -12.21 -1.51 -14.18
CA ALA A 101 -12.30 -1.82 -12.75
C ALA A 101 -11.71 -3.22 -12.39
N GLU A 102 -11.78 -4.18 -13.30
CA GLU A 102 -11.19 -5.51 -13.14
C GLU A 102 -9.66 -5.53 -13.20
N ALA A 103 -9.04 -4.49 -13.73
CA ALA A 103 -7.59 -4.33 -13.74
C ALA A 103 -7.06 -3.70 -12.44
N LEU A 104 -7.93 -3.19 -11.56
CA LEU A 104 -7.56 -2.73 -10.23
C LEU A 104 -7.19 -3.93 -9.36
N GLU A 105 -5.94 -4.00 -8.94
CA GLU A 105 -5.39 -5.14 -8.23
C GLU A 105 -6.05 -5.36 -6.87
N LYS A 106 -6.42 -6.62 -6.62
CA LYS A 106 -6.97 -7.10 -5.36
C LYS A 106 -6.24 -8.38 -4.96
N TRP A 107 -5.91 -8.49 -3.68
CA TRP A 107 -5.26 -9.68 -3.15
C TRP A 107 -6.17 -10.40 -2.17
N PRO A 108 -6.35 -11.73 -2.27
CA PRO A 108 -7.00 -12.50 -1.21
C PRO A 108 -6.32 -12.24 0.13
N ILE A 109 -7.11 -11.92 1.16
CA ILE A 109 -6.58 -11.66 2.52
C ILE A 109 -5.76 -12.87 3.01
N GLU A 110 -6.24 -14.09 2.79
CA GLU A 110 -5.54 -15.31 3.17
C GLU A 110 -4.13 -15.38 2.57
N LEU A 111 -3.98 -15.08 1.28
CA LEU A 111 -2.69 -15.07 0.61
C LEU A 111 -1.79 -13.95 1.15
N PHE A 112 -2.35 -12.74 1.24
CA PHE A 112 -1.60 -11.55 1.65
C PHE A 112 -1.10 -11.67 3.10
N SER A 113 -1.98 -12.07 4.03
CA SER A 113 -1.64 -12.23 5.44
C SER A 113 -0.65 -13.37 5.71
N ARG A 114 -0.74 -14.46 4.93
CA ARG A 114 0.19 -15.59 5.03
C ARG A 114 1.59 -15.22 4.57
N LEU A 115 1.71 -14.46 3.47
CA LEU A 115 3.01 -14.10 2.89
C LEU A 115 3.65 -12.90 3.57
N LEU A 116 2.85 -11.92 3.97
CA LEU A 116 3.28 -10.63 4.48
C LEU A 116 2.56 -10.30 5.80
N PRO A 117 2.73 -11.13 6.85
CA PRO A 117 1.90 -11.04 8.05
C PRO A 117 2.01 -9.67 8.74
N ARG A 118 3.21 -9.10 8.85
CA ARG A 118 3.37 -7.78 9.49
C ARG A 118 2.81 -6.65 8.63
N VAL A 119 3.04 -6.68 7.33
CA VAL A 119 2.48 -5.70 6.38
C VAL A 119 0.96 -5.78 6.39
N TYR A 120 0.38 -6.98 6.48
CA TYR A 120 -1.06 -7.15 6.61
C TYR A 120 -1.62 -6.51 7.89
N GLN A 121 -0.97 -6.69 9.04
CA GLN A 121 -1.38 -6.02 10.29
C GLN A 121 -1.38 -4.50 10.14
N ILE A 122 -0.41 -3.94 9.44
CA ILE A 122 -0.38 -2.50 9.12
C ILE A 122 -1.57 -2.11 8.24
N VAL A 123 -1.84 -2.87 7.17
CA VAL A 123 -3.01 -2.61 6.29
C VAL A 123 -4.33 -2.72 7.06
N GLU A 124 -4.45 -3.70 7.95
CA GLU A 124 -5.63 -3.91 8.78
C GLU A 124 -5.88 -2.71 9.71
N GLU A 125 -4.84 -2.19 10.35
CA GLU A 125 -4.95 -1.00 11.21
C GLU A 125 -5.23 0.27 10.40
N ILE A 126 -4.63 0.44 9.22
CA ILE A 126 -4.97 1.53 8.29
C ILE A 126 -6.46 1.46 7.93
N ASN A 127 -6.93 0.27 7.55
CA ASN A 127 -8.35 0.08 7.21
C ASN A 127 -9.27 0.38 8.40
N ARG A 128 -8.94 -0.09 9.60
CA ARG A 128 -9.74 0.14 10.80
C ARG A 128 -9.90 1.64 11.07
N ARG A 129 -8.82 2.40 11.03
CA ARG A 129 -8.85 3.86 11.24
C ARG A 129 -9.60 4.57 10.12
N PHE A 130 -9.36 4.18 8.88
CA PHE A 130 -10.05 4.75 7.72
C PHE A 130 -11.57 4.50 7.76
N VAL A 131 -12.00 3.32 8.16
CA VAL A 131 -13.43 3.02 8.35
C VAL A 131 -14.05 3.90 9.46
N ILE A 132 -13.34 4.15 10.56
CA ILE A 132 -13.80 5.08 11.61
C ILE A 132 -13.95 6.50 11.05
N GLU A 133 -13.02 6.98 10.24
CA GLU A 133 -13.11 8.29 9.58
C GLU A 133 -14.35 8.37 8.68
N ILE A 134 -14.63 7.32 7.90
CA ILE A 134 -15.82 7.25 7.04
C ILE A 134 -17.09 7.27 7.90
N GLN A 135 -17.14 6.48 8.97
CA GLN A 135 -18.29 6.42 9.89
C GLN A 135 -18.57 7.77 10.54
N ASN A 136 -17.53 8.48 10.97
CA ASN A 136 -17.67 9.81 11.58
C ASN A 136 -18.16 10.84 10.57
N LYS A 137 -17.69 10.75 9.31
CA LYS A 137 -18.09 11.66 8.24
C LYS A 137 -19.48 11.37 7.68
N TYR A 138 -19.88 10.10 7.67
CA TYR A 138 -21.15 9.63 7.12
C TYR A 138 -21.84 8.64 8.09
N PRO A 139 -22.39 9.16 9.21
CA PRO A 139 -23.00 8.30 10.22
C PRO A 139 -24.14 7.45 9.63
N GLY A 140 -24.10 6.14 9.90
CA GLY A 140 -25.12 5.19 9.46
C GLY A 140 -25.05 4.74 8.00
N ASP A 141 -24.18 5.30 7.17
CA ASP A 141 -24.06 4.94 5.75
C ASP A 141 -23.17 3.70 5.55
N GLN A 142 -23.73 2.53 5.76
CA GLN A 142 -23.04 1.24 5.58
C GLN A 142 -22.61 0.99 4.12
N GLU A 143 -23.32 1.57 3.16
CA GLU A 143 -23.00 1.43 1.74
C GLU A 143 -21.67 2.16 1.41
N LYS A 144 -21.47 3.36 1.96
CA LYS A 144 -20.22 4.08 1.82
C LYS A 144 -19.04 3.33 2.43
N ILE A 145 -19.23 2.77 3.64
CA ILE A 145 -18.18 1.95 4.27
C ILE A 145 -17.80 0.81 3.34
N ARG A 146 -18.78 0.05 2.83
CA ARG A 146 -18.54 -1.06 1.91
C ARG A 146 -17.84 -0.64 0.63
N LYS A 147 -18.21 0.51 0.06
CA LYS A 147 -17.60 1.04 -1.16
C LYS A 147 -16.17 1.52 -0.94
N MET A 148 -15.86 2.09 0.21
CA MET A 148 -14.58 2.77 0.46
C MET A 148 -13.55 1.95 1.23
N ALA A 149 -13.96 0.99 2.05
CA ALA A 149 -13.05 0.19 2.88
C ALA A 149 -11.93 -0.47 2.05
N ILE A 150 -10.73 -0.53 2.60
CA ILE A 150 -9.56 -1.16 1.98
C ILE A 150 -9.71 -2.69 2.02
N LEU A 151 -10.16 -3.22 3.17
CA LEU A 151 -10.47 -4.63 3.36
C LEU A 151 -11.95 -4.86 3.18
N TYR A 152 -12.32 -5.62 2.17
CA TYR A 152 -13.71 -5.95 1.90
C TYR A 152 -13.83 -7.27 1.12
N ASP A 153 -14.85 -8.06 1.43
CA ASP A 153 -15.17 -9.31 0.74
C ASP A 153 -13.96 -10.26 0.60
N GLY A 154 -13.22 -10.44 1.71
CA GLY A 154 -12.03 -11.30 1.73
C GLY A 154 -10.85 -10.82 0.88
N GLN A 155 -10.86 -9.55 0.45
CA GLN A 155 -9.85 -8.98 -0.42
C GLN A 155 -9.18 -7.74 0.20
N VAL A 156 -7.90 -7.57 -0.08
CA VAL A 156 -7.16 -6.31 0.07
C VAL A 156 -7.28 -5.53 -1.24
N ARG A 157 -7.98 -4.39 -1.23
CA ARG A 157 -8.20 -3.55 -2.40
C ARG A 157 -7.08 -2.52 -2.52
N MET A 158 -6.13 -2.76 -3.42
CA MET A 158 -4.90 -1.96 -3.51
C MET A 158 -5.15 -0.51 -3.92
N ALA A 159 -6.08 -0.24 -4.84
CA ALA A 159 -6.43 1.13 -5.21
C ALA A 159 -6.97 1.93 -4.02
N HIS A 160 -7.77 1.32 -3.14
CA HIS A 160 -8.29 1.97 -1.94
C HIS A 160 -7.18 2.28 -0.94
N LEU A 161 -6.21 1.36 -0.78
CA LEU A 161 -5.02 1.60 0.04
C LEU A 161 -4.18 2.76 -0.53
N ALA A 162 -3.97 2.80 -1.85
CA ALA A 162 -3.23 3.87 -2.51
C ALA A 162 -3.90 5.24 -2.30
N ILE A 163 -5.23 5.31 -2.47
CA ILE A 163 -6.01 6.54 -2.26
C ILE A 163 -5.92 7.00 -0.80
N ALA A 164 -6.12 6.09 0.16
CA ALA A 164 -6.05 6.44 1.59
C ALA A 164 -4.66 6.93 2.01
N GLY A 165 -3.61 6.36 1.43
CA GLY A 165 -2.21 6.62 1.77
C GLY A 165 -1.51 7.71 0.95
N SER A 166 -2.22 8.43 0.08
CA SER A 166 -1.61 9.44 -0.80
C SER A 166 -2.15 10.84 -0.56
N TYR A 167 -1.27 11.85 -0.64
CA TYR A 167 -1.68 13.26 -0.56
C TYR A 167 -2.27 13.79 -1.86
N SER A 168 -1.94 13.16 -2.99
CA SER A 168 -2.43 13.53 -4.32
C SER A 168 -2.88 12.28 -5.06
N VAL A 169 -4.08 12.35 -5.63
CA VAL A 169 -4.69 11.26 -6.39
C VAL A 169 -5.23 11.84 -7.70
N ASN A 170 -4.85 11.23 -8.82
CA ASN A 170 -5.32 11.60 -10.15
C ASN A 170 -5.43 10.36 -11.07
N GLY A 171 -6.01 10.56 -12.27
CA GLY A 171 -6.18 9.50 -13.28
C GLY A 171 -7.44 9.63 -14.09
#